data_384ae47eb9155fc949e748015e87b5f5
#
_entry.id   384ae47eb9155fc949e748015e87b5f5
#
_cell.length_a   1.000
_cell.length_b   1.000
_cell.length_c   1.000
_cell.angle_alpha   90.00
_cell.angle_beta   90.00
_cell.angle_gamma   90.00
#
_symmetry.space_group_name_H-M   'P 1'
#
loop_
_entity.id
_entity.type
_entity.pdbx_description
1 polymer ?
#
loop_
_entity_poly.entity_id
_entity_poly.type
_entity_poly.pdbx_seq_one_letter_code
_entity_poly.pdbx_strand_id
1 'polypeptide(L)' 'MKPERKFYDKIKKSIPQISWIRLENNSLLGTPDLLACNTSGHFFTVELKVTKGNKVRFSPHQISFHVKHPTNTFIMVQH' A
#
# COMPACT_ATOMS: atom_id res chain seq x y z
N MET A 1 -8.71 16.64 0.67
CA MET A 1 -7.76 15.55 0.97
C MET A 1 -8.04 14.37 0.05
N LYS A 2 -7.01 13.79 -0.51
CA LYS A 2 -7.16 12.64 -1.41
C LYS A 2 -7.70 11.43 -0.66
N PRO A 3 -8.58 10.61 -1.29
CA PRO A 3 -9.15 9.44 -0.61
C PRO A 3 -8.11 8.46 -0.06
N GLU A 4 -6.99 8.27 -0.77
CA GLU A 4 -5.93 7.38 -0.32
C GLU A 4 -5.25 7.89 0.95
N ARG A 5 -5.14 9.21 1.13
CA ARG A 5 -4.58 9.79 2.35
C ARG A 5 -5.48 9.52 3.55
N LYS A 6 -6.79 9.65 3.37
CA LYS A 6 -7.75 9.33 4.43
C LYS A 6 -7.70 7.85 4.80
N PHE A 7 -7.55 6.99 3.81
CA PHE A 7 -7.42 5.55 4.00
C PHE A 7 -6.15 5.24 4.81
N TYR A 8 -5.04 5.85 4.44
CA TYR A 8 -3.79 5.69 5.17
C TYR A 8 -3.92 6.11 6.64
N ASP A 9 -4.50 7.27 6.90
CA ASP A 9 -4.71 7.75 8.27
C ASP A 9 -5.57 6.80 9.08
N LYS A 10 -6.60 6.23 8.45
CA LYS A 10 -7.48 5.26 9.08
C LYS A 10 -6.73 3.98 9.45
N ILE A 11 -5.88 3.50 8.55
CA ILE A 11 -5.09 2.29 8.78
C ILE A 11 -4.14 2.49 9.95
N LYS A 12 -3.44 3.62 10.01
CA LYS A 12 -2.52 3.93 11.09
C LYS A 12 -3.21 3.92 12.45
N LYS A 13 -4.42 4.48 12.51
CA LYS A 13 -5.19 4.51 13.75
C LYS A 13 -5.73 3.14 14.14
N SER A 14 -6.12 2.35 13.15
CA SER A 14 -6.76 1.05 13.39
C SER A 14 -5.75 -0.04 13.76
N ILE A 15 -4.53 0.07 13.24
CA ILE A 15 -3.48 -0.95 13.45
C ILE A 15 -2.20 -0.24 13.92
N PRO A 16 -2.21 0.30 15.14
CA PRO A 16 -1.06 1.07 15.64
C PRO A 16 0.15 0.22 16.00
N GLN A 17 -0.02 -1.10 16.14
CA GLN A 17 1.08 -2.01 16.46
C GLN A 17 2.03 -2.23 15.29
N ILE A 18 1.63 -1.85 14.07
CA ILE A 18 2.48 -1.92 12.90
C ILE A 18 3.12 -0.56 12.67
N SER A 19 4.41 -0.55 12.39
CA SER A 19 5.13 0.66 12.00
C SER A 19 4.88 0.93 10.53
N TRP A 20 4.28 2.08 10.22
CA TRP A 20 3.91 2.46 8.86
C TRP A 20 4.80 3.58 8.36
N ILE A 21 5.41 3.40 7.20
CA ILE A 21 6.24 4.42 6.53
C ILE A 21 5.63 4.69 5.18
N ARG A 22 5.26 5.94 4.95
CA ARG A 22 4.73 6.34 3.67
C ARG A 22 5.87 6.57 2.68
N LEU A 23 5.80 5.88 1.54
CA LEU A 23 6.80 6.00 0.49
C LEU A 23 6.38 7.12 -0.46
N GLU A 24 7.07 8.27 -0.37
CA GLU A 24 6.81 9.40 -1.23
C GLU A 24 7.92 9.48 -2.29
N ASN A 25 7.73 8.74 -3.37
CA ASN A 25 8.72 8.73 -4.44
C ASN A 25 8.03 8.89 -5.79
N ASN A 26 8.14 10.08 -6.35
CA ASN A 26 7.52 10.42 -7.62
C ASN A 26 8.33 9.93 -8.82
N SER A 27 9.53 9.43 -8.62
CA SER A 27 10.41 9.02 -9.71
C SER A 27 10.42 7.51 -9.95
N LEU A 28 9.86 6.70 -9.03
CA LEU A 28 9.81 5.25 -9.18
C LEU A 28 8.37 4.80 -9.41
N LEU A 29 8.06 4.55 -10.67
CA LEU A 29 6.73 4.09 -11.06
C LEU A 29 6.47 2.69 -10.53
N GLY A 30 5.27 2.47 -10.01
CA GLY A 30 4.86 1.18 -9.49
C GLY A 30 5.31 0.87 -8.07
N THR A 31 6.07 1.77 -7.43
CA THR A 31 6.45 1.61 -6.02
C THR A 31 5.20 1.62 -5.14
N PRO A 32 5.08 0.68 -4.19
CA PRO A 32 3.94 0.68 -3.27
C PRO A 32 3.86 1.94 -2.42
N ASP A 33 2.66 2.23 -1.91
CA ASP A 33 2.43 3.45 -1.12
C ASP A 33 3.08 3.39 0.25
N LEU A 34 3.15 2.20 0.86
CA LEU A 34 3.60 2.06 2.23
C LEU A 34 4.65 0.96 2.37
N LEU A 35 5.63 1.22 3.24
CA LEU A 35 6.48 0.19 3.81
C LEU A 35 6.04 0.00 5.26
N ALA A 36 5.82 -1.23 5.65
CA ALA A 36 5.34 -1.57 6.98
C ALA A 36 6.28 -2.55 7.66
N CYS A 37 6.30 -2.50 8.99
CA CYS A 37 7.07 -3.45 9.79
C CYS A 37 6.20 -3.92 10.95
N ASN A 38 6.06 -5.24 11.13
CA ASN A 38 5.28 -5.78 12.22
C ASN A 38 6.11 -5.88 13.51
N THR A 39 5.47 -6.31 14.58
CA THR A 39 6.14 -6.41 15.90
C THR A 39 7.23 -7.46 15.94
N SER A 40 7.24 -8.39 15.00
CA SER A 40 8.30 -9.42 14.87
C SER A 40 9.49 -8.96 14.04
N GLY A 41 9.46 -7.72 13.55
CA GLY A 41 10.53 -7.15 12.75
C GLY A 41 10.50 -7.51 11.27
N HIS A 42 9.40 -8.07 10.78
CA HIS A 42 9.26 -8.40 9.37
C HIS A 42 8.72 -7.21 8.58
N PHE A 43 9.39 -6.89 7.48
CA PHE A 43 8.97 -5.81 6.58
C PHE A 43 8.08 -6.34 5.47
N PHE A 44 7.11 -5.53 5.07
CA PHE A 44 6.25 -5.81 3.93
C PHE A 44 5.79 -4.49 3.32
N THR A 45 5.33 -4.55 2.08
CA THR A 45 4.82 -3.36 1.39
C THR A 45 3.32 -3.47 1.20
N VAL A 46 2.67 -2.31 1.16
CA VAL A 46 1.23 -2.23 0.99
C VAL A 46 0.91 -1.20 -0.08
N GLU A 47 0.14 -1.61 -1.08
CA GLU A 47 -0.43 -0.72 -2.08
C GLU A 47 -1.85 -0.38 -1.67
N LEU A 48 -2.19 0.89 -1.62
CA LEU A 48 -3.54 1.33 -1.21
C LEU A 48 -4.38 1.59 -2.44
N LYS A 49 -5.60 1.06 -2.43
CA LYS A 49 -6.58 1.29 -3.48
C LYS A 49 -7.92 1.68 -2.87
N VAL A 50 -8.48 2.76 -3.36
CA VAL A 50 -9.84 3.18 -3.00
C VAL A 50 -10.69 3.07 -4.25
N THR A 51 -11.81 2.37 -4.16
CA THR A 51 -12.69 2.16 -5.30
C THR A 51 -14.13 2.43 -4.92
N LYS A 52 -14.89 2.93 -5.88
CA LYS A 52 -16.34 3.13 -5.73
C LYS A 52 -17.15 1.99 -6.34
N GLY A 53 -16.51 1.12 -7.11
CA GLY A 53 -17.15 0.00 -7.78
C GLY A 53 -16.52 -1.33 -7.40
N ASN A 54 -16.79 -2.35 -8.21
CA ASN A 54 -16.30 -3.69 -7.95
C ASN A 54 -14.97 -3.97 -8.64
N LYS A 55 -14.40 -2.99 -9.35
CA LYS A 55 -13.14 -3.18 -10.07
C LYS A 55 -12.03 -2.38 -9.45
N VAL A 56 -10.90 -3.04 -9.22
CA VAL A 56 -9.67 -2.41 -8.78
C VAL A 56 -8.74 -2.33 -9.99
N ARG A 57 -8.22 -1.13 -10.26
CA ARG A 57 -7.35 -0.90 -11.41
C ARG A 57 -5.92 -0.75 -10.97
N PHE A 58 -5.02 -1.35 -11.74
CA PHE A 58 -3.58 -1.27 -11.51
C PHE A 58 -2.90 -0.75 -12.77
N SER A 59 -1.88 0.10 -12.59
CA SER A 59 -1.02 0.48 -13.70
C SER A 59 -0.12 -0.69 -14.08
N PRO A 60 0.41 -0.72 -15.32
CA PRO A 60 1.38 -1.76 -15.70
C PRO A 60 2.59 -1.80 -14.77
N HIS A 61 3.01 -0.65 -14.25
CA HIS A 61 4.16 -0.58 -13.34
C HIS A 61 3.85 -1.23 -12.00
N GLN A 62 2.63 -1.07 -11.50
CA GLN A 62 2.20 -1.72 -10.26
C GLN A 62 2.13 -3.24 -10.43
N ILE A 63 1.62 -3.70 -11.56
CA ILE A 63 1.58 -5.13 -11.88
C ILE A 63 3.00 -5.68 -11.96
N SER A 64 3.89 -5.00 -12.66
CA SER A 64 5.29 -5.41 -12.79
C SER A 64 5.97 -5.53 -11.43
N PHE A 65 5.72 -4.57 -10.54
CA PHE A 65 6.28 -4.62 -9.19
C PHE A 65 5.86 -5.89 -8.45
N HIS A 66 4.57 -6.21 -8.47
CA HIS A 66 4.06 -7.38 -7.75
C HIS A 66 4.52 -8.70 -8.37
N VAL A 67 4.73 -8.72 -9.68
CA VAL A 67 5.31 -9.90 -10.36
C VAL A 67 6.76 -10.12 -9.93
N LYS A 68 7.54 -9.05 -9.83
CA LYS A 68 8.94 -9.14 -9.42
C LYS A 68 9.11 -9.41 -7.93
N HIS A 69 8.13 -9.03 -7.12
CA HIS A 69 8.19 -9.17 -5.67
C HIS A 69 6.94 -9.91 -5.17
N PRO A 70 6.87 -11.23 -5.39
CA PRO A 70 5.66 -12.00 -5.10
C PRO A 70 5.42 -12.27 -3.62
N THR A 71 6.41 -12.00 -2.75
CA THR A 71 6.28 -12.22 -1.31
C THR A 71 6.39 -10.90 -0.55
N ASN A 72 5.74 -10.85 0.61
CA ASN A 72 5.76 -9.67 1.50
C ASN A 72 5.25 -8.40 0.81
N THR A 73 4.32 -8.54 -0.12
CA THR A 73 3.64 -7.43 -0.75
C THR A 73 2.14 -7.66 -0.67
N PHE A 74 1.41 -6.61 -0.32
CA PHE A 74 -0.02 -6.70 -0.12
C PHE A 74 -0.71 -5.54 -0.80
N ILE A 75 -1.97 -5.77 -1.15
CA ILE A 75 -2.84 -4.74 -1.70
C ILE A 75 -4.00 -4.60 -0.73
N MET A 76 -4.22 -3.40 -0.24
CA MET A 76 -5.32 -3.11 0.67
C MET A 76 -6.33 -2.24 -0.05
N VAL A 77 -7.56 -2.70 -0.10
CA VAL A 77 -8.62 -2.05 -0.86
C VAL A 77 -9.69 -1.53 0.09
N GLN A 78 -10.05 -0.26 -0.08
CA GLN A 78 -11.21 0.33 0.57
C GLN A 78 -12.30 0.53 -0.49
N HIS A 79 -13.42 -0.05 -0.25
CA HIS A 79 -14.60 0.08 -1.12
C HIS A 79 -15.43 1.30 -0.75
#